data_eed1730103eda7f9c097bac9b70678c4
#
_entry.id   eed1730103eda7f9c097bac9b70678c4
#
_cell.length_a   1.000
_cell.length_b   1.000
_cell.length_c   1.000
_cell.angle_alpha   90.00
_cell.angle_beta   90.00
_cell.angle_gamma   90.00
#
_symmetry.space_group_name_H-M   'P 1'
#
loop_
_entity.id
_entity.type
_entity.pdbx_description
1 polymer ?
#
loop_
_entity_poly.entity_id
_entity_poly.type
_entity_poly.pdbx_seq_one_letter_code
_entity_poly.pdbx_strand_id
1 'polypeptide(L)'
;MPYHEFDETDPMTVYGKSKLAGENYVKEFAHDHFIIRSNWVFGRGSRTNFVNQILDAIETKTELHISDDQYGSPTSANALAVFMLHLIGSEEYGTYHVTCSGVCNRYEFAKEIVRLAKKDVKIIPVRTKKAEYCSARPTFTVLDNFLIQVLGLHEMPTWIDALEEYMKQEYKR
;
A
#
# COMPACT_ATOMS: atom_id res chain seq x y z
N MET A 1 -11.81 11.81 -3.92
CA MET A 1 -10.85 12.34 -2.92
C MET A 1 -10.26 11.15 -2.17
N PRO A 2 -9.03 11.20 -1.66
CA PRO A 2 -8.50 10.18 -0.75
C PRO A 2 -9.39 10.00 0.47
N TYR A 3 -9.43 8.79 1.03
CA TYR A 3 -10.16 8.51 2.27
C TYR A 3 -9.33 8.95 3.48
N HIS A 4 -9.96 9.62 4.45
CA HIS A 4 -9.35 9.93 5.74
C HIS A 4 -9.97 9.09 6.87
N GLU A 5 -9.39 9.15 8.06
CA GLU A 5 -9.72 8.23 9.17
C GLU A 5 -11.17 8.34 9.66
N PHE A 6 -11.81 9.49 9.41
CA PHE A 6 -13.19 9.77 9.83
C PHE A 6 -14.26 9.40 8.80
N ASP A 7 -13.84 8.95 7.59
CA ASP A 7 -14.79 8.52 6.59
C ASP A 7 -15.48 7.21 7.02
N GLU A 8 -16.75 7.09 6.68
CA GLU A 8 -17.51 5.86 6.92
C GLU A 8 -16.88 4.69 6.14
N THR A 9 -16.76 3.56 6.84
CA THR A 9 -16.24 2.34 6.23
C THR A 9 -17.33 1.56 5.51
N ASP A 10 -17.14 1.28 4.21
CA ASP A 10 -18.06 0.46 3.41
C ASP A 10 -17.32 -0.70 2.71
N PRO A 11 -16.96 -1.78 3.44
CA PRO A 11 -16.22 -2.89 2.87
C PRO A 11 -17.08 -3.76 1.95
N MET A 12 -16.78 -3.75 0.66
CA MET A 12 -17.47 -4.52 -0.37
C MET A 12 -17.05 -6.00 -0.45
N THR A 13 -15.87 -6.35 0.06
CA THR A 13 -15.31 -7.70 -0.02
C THR A 13 -15.39 -8.44 1.32
N VAL A 14 -15.39 -9.78 1.28
CA VAL A 14 -15.31 -10.60 2.50
C VAL A 14 -14.05 -10.27 3.29
N TYR A 15 -12.92 -10.07 2.61
CA TYR A 15 -11.68 -9.63 3.24
C TYR A 15 -11.86 -8.29 3.97
N GLY A 16 -12.40 -7.27 3.30
CA GLY A 16 -12.64 -5.97 3.92
C GLY A 16 -13.57 -6.07 5.13
N LYS A 17 -14.67 -6.84 5.02
CA LYS A 17 -15.60 -7.10 6.13
C LYS A 17 -14.92 -7.77 7.32
N SER A 18 -14.05 -8.75 7.08
CA SER A 18 -13.31 -9.43 8.15
C SER A 18 -12.33 -8.49 8.85
N LYS A 19 -11.65 -7.60 8.08
CA LYS A 19 -10.75 -6.59 8.66
C LYS A 19 -11.51 -5.58 9.51
N LEU A 20 -12.63 -5.06 9.01
CA LEU A 20 -13.48 -4.15 9.78
C LEU A 20 -14.04 -4.79 11.05
N ALA A 21 -14.45 -6.06 11.00
CA ALA A 21 -14.88 -6.78 12.19
C ALA A 21 -13.76 -6.84 13.24
N GLY A 22 -12.51 -7.11 12.80
CA GLY A 22 -11.34 -7.08 13.69
C GLY A 22 -11.09 -5.69 14.32
N GLU A 23 -11.22 -4.61 13.54
CA GLU A 23 -11.11 -3.25 14.08
C GLU A 23 -12.19 -2.98 15.15
N ASN A 24 -13.43 -3.39 14.90
CA ASN A 24 -14.54 -3.21 15.85
C ASN A 24 -14.29 -3.98 17.15
N TYR A 25 -13.79 -5.21 17.08
CA TYR A 25 -13.42 -5.96 18.28
C TYR A 25 -12.30 -5.28 19.07
N VAL A 26 -11.27 -4.76 18.40
CA VAL A 26 -10.22 -4.02 19.09
C VAL A 26 -10.79 -2.80 19.79
N LYS A 27 -11.65 -2.01 19.16
CA LYS A 27 -12.30 -0.82 19.72
C LYS A 27 -13.22 -1.17 20.91
N GLU A 28 -13.87 -2.33 20.88
CA GLU A 28 -14.77 -2.79 21.93
C GLU A 28 -14.03 -3.27 23.19
N PHE A 29 -12.92 -4.00 23.01
CA PHE A 29 -12.27 -4.71 24.10
C PHE A 29 -10.94 -4.09 24.57
N ALA A 30 -10.33 -3.19 23.80
CA ALA A 30 -9.09 -2.53 24.17
C ALA A 30 -9.31 -1.02 24.29
N HIS A 31 -9.19 -0.49 25.52
CA HIS A 31 -9.31 0.94 25.78
C HIS A 31 -8.18 1.69 25.08
N ASP A 32 -6.95 1.26 25.29
CA ASP A 32 -5.74 1.83 24.70
C ASP A 32 -5.30 0.96 23.53
N HIS A 33 -5.43 1.49 22.29
CA HIS A 33 -5.12 0.72 21.09
C HIS A 33 -4.66 1.59 19.94
N PHE A 34 -3.89 0.98 19.05
CA PHE A 34 -3.54 1.55 17.75
C PHE A 34 -4.09 0.64 16.65
N ILE A 35 -4.94 1.20 15.79
CA ILE A 35 -5.39 0.56 14.57
C ILE A 35 -4.71 1.25 13.40
N ILE A 36 -3.90 0.51 12.65
CA ILE A 36 -3.16 1.03 11.50
C ILE A 36 -3.81 0.51 10.21
N ARG A 37 -4.39 1.41 9.43
CA ARG A 37 -4.87 1.13 8.07
C ARG A 37 -3.81 1.53 7.07
N SER A 38 -3.40 0.58 6.25
CA SER A 38 -2.38 0.79 5.22
C SER A 38 -2.81 0.19 3.88
N ASN A 39 -2.11 0.57 2.81
CA ASN A 39 -2.46 0.18 1.46
C ASN A 39 -1.22 -0.28 0.67
N TRP A 40 -1.40 -1.25 -0.20
CA TRP A 40 -0.38 -1.76 -1.13
C TRP A 40 1.00 -1.99 -0.49
N VAL A 41 1.00 -2.62 0.67
CA VAL A 41 2.24 -2.85 1.45
C VAL A 41 3.20 -3.75 0.67
N PHE A 42 4.45 -3.31 0.56
CA PHE A 42 5.55 -4.08 -0.01
C PHE A 42 6.75 -4.09 0.95
N GLY A 43 7.53 -5.15 0.91
CA GLY A 43 8.68 -5.30 1.80
C GLY A 43 9.29 -6.69 1.74
N ARG A 44 10.33 -6.89 2.55
CA ARG A 44 11.05 -8.15 2.71
C ARG A 44 10.15 -9.25 3.28
N GLY A 45 10.41 -10.50 2.94
CA GLY A 45 9.74 -11.67 3.52
C GLY A 45 8.46 -12.12 2.82
N SER A 46 7.81 -11.29 2.00
CA SER A 46 6.66 -11.69 1.19
C SER A 46 7.03 -11.83 -0.28
N ARG A 47 7.02 -13.06 -0.79
CA ARG A 47 7.19 -13.32 -2.24
C ARG A 47 5.97 -12.92 -3.07
N THR A 48 4.82 -12.68 -2.44
CA THR A 48 3.55 -12.43 -3.11
C THR A 48 3.17 -10.95 -3.20
N ASN A 49 4.02 -10.01 -2.73
CA ASN A 49 3.76 -8.58 -2.90
C ASN A 49 3.94 -8.17 -4.37
N PHE A 50 3.30 -7.07 -4.76
CA PHE A 50 3.27 -6.62 -6.15
C PHE A 50 4.66 -6.31 -6.71
N VAL A 51 5.57 -5.73 -5.91
CA VAL A 51 6.94 -5.42 -6.35
C VAL A 51 7.66 -6.71 -6.75
N ASN A 52 7.62 -7.73 -5.89
CA ASN A 52 8.27 -9.02 -6.17
C ASN A 52 7.62 -9.75 -7.36
N GLN A 53 6.29 -9.67 -7.51
CA GLN A 53 5.61 -10.22 -8.68
C GLN A 53 6.08 -9.58 -9.99
N ILE A 54 6.28 -8.24 -10.01
CA ILE A 54 6.83 -7.57 -11.19
C ILE A 54 8.29 -7.96 -11.41
N LEU A 55 9.12 -7.99 -10.36
CA LEU A 55 10.53 -8.38 -10.46
C LEU A 55 10.70 -9.81 -10.99
N ASP A 56 9.89 -10.76 -10.51
CA ASP A 56 9.91 -12.13 -11.01
C ASP A 56 9.44 -12.21 -12.48
N ALA A 57 8.42 -11.44 -12.84
CA ALA A 57 7.86 -11.45 -14.18
C ALA A 57 8.83 -10.88 -15.23
N ILE A 58 9.59 -9.83 -14.91
CA ILE A 58 10.54 -9.20 -15.85
C ILE A 58 11.79 -10.03 -16.11
N GLU A 59 12.03 -11.11 -15.37
CA GLU A 59 13.12 -12.03 -15.66
C GLU A 59 12.84 -12.93 -16.88
N THR A 60 11.58 -13.15 -17.18
CA THR A 60 11.16 -14.11 -18.22
C THR A 60 10.29 -13.51 -19.32
N LYS A 61 9.75 -12.30 -19.10
CA LYS A 61 8.83 -11.65 -20.02
C LYS A 61 9.43 -10.37 -20.57
N THR A 62 9.18 -10.12 -21.85
CA THR A 62 9.55 -8.86 -22.53
C THR A 62 8.43 -7.82 -22.52
N GLU A 63 7.22 -8.23 -22.09
CA GLU A 63 6.02 -7.42 -22.06
C GLU A 63 5.13 -7.80 -20.89
N LEU A 64 4.56 -6.80 -20.17
CA LEU A 64 3.60 -6.98 -19.09
C LEU A 64 2.37 -6.10 -19.30
N HIS A 65 1.18 -6.68 -19.10
CA HIS A 65 -0.10 -5.97 -19.15
C HIS A 65 -0.55 -5.65 -17.73
N ILE A 66 -0.60 -4.37 -17.38
CA ILE A 66 -0.85 -3.92 -16.00
C ILE A 66 -2.02 -2.93 -15.98
N SER A 67 -2.93 -3.09 -15.01
CA SER A 67 -4.09 -2.21 -14.90
C SER A 67 -3.71 -0.75 -14.61
N ASP A 68 -4.35 0.18 -15.32
CA ASP A 68 -4.17 1.63 -15.18
C ASP A 68 -5.34 2.33 -14.47
N ASP A 69 -6.35 1.56 -14.05
CA ASP A 69 -7.59 2.02 -13.42
C ASP A 69 -7.73 1.66 -11.94
N GLN A 70 -6.66 1.13 -11.32
CA GLN A 70 -6.59 0.86 -9.88
C GLN A 70 -5.60 1.82 -9.23
N TYR A 71 -6.10 2.70 -8.36
CA TYR A 71 -5.32 3.73 -7.66
C TYR A 71 -5.11 3.39 -6.19
N GLY A 72 -3.93 3.69 -5.67
CA GLY A 72 -3.54 3.47 -4.28
C GLY A 72 -2.28 4.21 -3.89
N SER A 73 -1.83 4.01 -2.65
CA SER A 73 -0.58 4.56 -2.12
C SER A 73 0.34 3.40 -1.72
N PRO A 74 1.31 3.02 -2.57
CA PRO A 74 2.26 1.95 -2.22
C PRO A 74 2.99 2.28 -0.93
N THR A 75 3.07 1.34 0.00
CA THR A 75 3.63 1.59 1.33
C THR A 75 4.73 0.59 1.65
N SER A 76 5.93 1.09 1.98
CA SER A 76 7.04 0.26 2.44
C SER A 76 6.74 -0.29 3.84
N ALA A 77 6.91 -1.61 4.01
CA ALA A 77 6.79 -2.26 5.32
C ALA A 77 7.84 -1.74 6.31
N ASN A 78 9.04 -1.34 5.82
CA ASN A 78 10.07 -0.76 6.66
C ASN A 78 9.66 0.63 7.17
N ALA A 79 9.17 1.51 6.29
CA ALA A 79 8.67 2.82 6.67
C ALA A 79 7.48 2.72 7.64
N LEU A 80 6.56 1.77 7.38
CA LEU A 80 5.45 1.48 8.27
C LEU A 80 5.93 1.04 9.67
N ALA A 81 6.91 0.15 9.73
CA ALA A 81 7.48 -0.31 11.00
C ALA A 81 8.15 0.83 11.79
N VAL A 82 8.89 1.70 11.11
CA VAL A 82 9.50 2.90 11.74
C VAL A 82 8.42 3.81 12.32
N PHE A 83 7.36 4.10 11.55
CA PHE A 83 6.23 4.88 12.04
C PHE A 83 5.57 4.24 13.27
N MET A 84 5.31 2.92 13.21
CA MET A 84 4.71 2.20 14.34
C MET A 84 5.56 2.25 15.61
N LEU A 85 6.89 2.20 15.50
CA LEU A 85 7.79 2.33 16.66
C LEU A 85 7.68 3.71 17.32
N HIS A 86 7.51 4.78 16.53
CA HIS A 86 7.26 6.12 17.07
C HIS A 86 5.88 6.20 17.75
N LEU A 87 4.87 5.64 17.11
CA LEU A 87 3.50 5.68 17.63
C LEU A 87 3.33 4.90 18.94
N ILE A 88 3.94 3.71 19.05
CA ILE A 88 3.89 2.89 20.28
C ILE A 88 4.52 3.61 21.48
N GLY A 89 5.48 4.51 21.25
CA GLY A 89 6.09 5.34 22.29
C GLY A 89 5.25 6.54 22.72
N SER A 90 4.08 6.77 22.10
CA SER A 90 3.15 7.85 22.41
C SER A 90 1.91 7.35 23.15
N GLU A 91 1.10 8.28 23.66
CA GLU A 91 -0.24 7.99 24.21
C GLU A 91 -1.36 8.39 23.25
N GLU A 92 -1.01 8.63 21.97
CA GLU A 92 -1.93 9.05 20.91
C GLU A 92 -2.70 7.85 20.36
N TYR A 93 -3.53 7.24 21.21
CA TYR A 93 -4.32 6.05 20.87
C TYR A 93 -5.38 6.36 19.81
N GLY A 94 -5.68 5.39 18.93
CA GLY A 94 -6.71 5.57 17.92
C GLY A 94 -6.51 4.79 16.62
N THR A 95 -7.25 5.22 15.59
CA THR A 95 -7.19 4.65 14.25
C THR A 95 -6.48 5.62 13.31
N TYR A 96 -5.45 5.14 12.63
CA TYR A 96 -4.59 5.92 11.74
C TYR A 96 -4.56 5.35 10.33
N HIS A 97 -4.59 6.22 9.35
CA HIS A 97 -4.15 5.89 8.00
C HIS A 97 -2.64 6.11 7.91
N VAL A 98 -1.89 5.08 7.55
CA VAL A 98 -0.43 5.13 7.46
C VAL A 98 0.01 4.56 6.13
N THR A 99 0.23 5.44 5.16
CA THR A 99 0.74 5.09 3.82
C THR A 99 1.93 5.96 3.48
N CYS A 100 2.81 5.51 2.58
CA CYS A 100 3.76 6.42 1.97
C CYS A 100 3.01 7.53 1.22
N SER A 101 3.61 8.72 1.17
CA SER A 101 3.04 9.89 0.51
C SER A 101 2.96 9.72 -1.00
N GLY A 102 1.92 10.28 -1.61
CA GLY A 102 1.69 10.23 -3.04
C GLY A 102 0.73 9.13 -3.47
N VAL A 103 0.27 9.25 -4.71
CA VAL A 103 -0.73 8.37 -5.33
C VAL A 103 -0.20 7.89 -6.66
N CYS A 104 -0.41 6.64 -6.98
CA CYS A 104 -0.19 6.11 -8.33
C CYS A 104 -1.21 5.02 -8.66
N ASN A 105 -1.31 4.69 -9.94
CA ASN A 105 -2.00 3.48 -10.36
C ASN A 105 -1.02 2.30 -10.48
N ARG A 106 -1.54 1.09 -10.68
CA ARG A 106 -0.72 -0.13 -10.80
C ARG A 106 0.27 -0.06 -11.97
N TYR A 107 -0.14 0.54 -13.09
CA TYR A 107 0.72 0.72 -14.26
C TYR A 107 1.90 1.65 -13.96
N GLU A 108 1.66 2.80 -13.32
CA GLU A 108 2.71 3.73 -12.92
C GLU A 108 3.68 3.08 -11.92
N PHE A 109 3.14 2.35 -10.93
CA PHE A 109 3.96 1.63 -9.97
C PHE A 109 4.85 0.56 -10.64
N ALA A 110 4.29 -0.22 -11.58
CA ALA A 110 5.06 -1.21 -12.33
C ALA A 110 6.15 -0.58 -13.20
N LYS A 111 5.86 0.56 -13.85
CA LYS A 111 6.87 1.30 -14.64
C LYS A 111 8.06 1.72 -13.78
N GLU A 112 7.79 2.22 -12.58
CA GLU A 112 8.85 2.65 -11.67
C GLU A 112 9.70 1.47 -11.17
N ILE A 113 9.07 0.33 -10.86
CA ILE A 113 9.80 -0.91 -10.51
C ILE A 113 10.74 -1.33 -11.65
N VAL A 114 10.24 -1.36 -12.89
CA VAL A 114 11.02 -1.75 -14.08
C VAL A 114 12.17 -0.76 -14.35
N ARG A 115 11.91 0.56 -14.19
CA ARG A 115 12.93 1.61 -14.30
C ARG A 115 14.07 1.38 -13.31
N LEU A 116 13.76 1.12 -12.05
CA LEU A 116 14.73 0.88 -10.98
C LEU A 116 15.48 -0.44 -11.16
N ALA A 117 14.81 -1.46 -11.71
CA ALA A 117 15.43 -2.74 -12.05
C ALA A 117 16.37 -2.64 -13.27
N LYS A 118 16.38 -1.52 -14.00
CA LYS A 118 17.17 -1.28 -15.23
C LYS A 118 16.95 -2.36 -16.29
N LYS A 119 15.70 -2.83 -16.42
CA LYS A 119 15.30 -3.84 -17.40
C LYS A 119 14.57 -3.19 -18.57
N ASP A 120 14.79 -3.73 -19.78
CA ASP A 120 14.05 -3.32 -20.97
C ASP A 120 12.83 -4.22 -21.16
N VAL A 121 11.76 -3.93 -20.42
CA VAL A 121 10.49 -4.64 -20.48
C VAL A 121 9.37 -3.64 -20.73
N LYS A 122 8.55 -3.91 -21.73
CA LYS A 122 7.43 -3.04 -22.11
C LYS A 122 6.27 -3.22 -21.13
N ILE A 123 5.81 -2.12 -20.53
CA ILE A 123 4.60 -2.12 -19.69
C ILE A 123 3.44 -1.55 -20.51
N ILE A 124 2.39 -2.34 -20.67
CA ILE A 124 1.19 -1.99 -21.44
C ILE A 124 0.03 -1.73 -20.47
N PRO A 125 -0.58 -0.52 -20.51
CA PRO A 125 -1.73 -0.24 -19.67
C PRO A 125 -2.96 -1.00 -20.19
N VAL A 126 -3.73 -1.60 -19.26
CA VAL A 126 -4.97 -2.29 -19.57
C VAL A 126 -6.05 -1.92 -18.53
N ARG A 127 -7.31 -1.88 -18.97
CA ARG A 127 -8.44 -1.71 -18.06
C ARG A 127 -8.78 -3.03 -17.38
N THR A 128 -9.08 -2.95 -16.08
CA THR A 128 -9.51 -4.11 -15.30
C THR A 128 -10.85 -4.65 -15.83
N LYS A 129 -10.85 -5.87 -16.32
CA LYS A 129 -12.08 -6.54 -16.72
C LYS A 129 -12.80 -7.06 -15.46
N LYS A 130 -14.02 -6.60 -15.21
CA LYS A 130 -14.83 -6.99 -14.04
C LYS A 130 -15.03 -8.52 -13.89
N ALA A 131 -14.89 -9.28 -14.98
CA ALA A 131 -15.11 -10.73 -15.00
C ALA A 131 -13.88 -11.59 -14.65
N GLU A 132 -12.69 -11.02 -14.56
CA GLU A 132 -11.43 -11.79 -14.38
C GLU A 132 -11.06 -11.99 -12.91
N TYR A 133 -11.75 -11.33 -11.97
CA TYR A 133 -11.48 -11.49 -10.54
C TYR A 133 -12.67 -12.14 -9.83
N CYS A 134 -12.42 -13.22 -9.11
CA CYS A 134 -13.40 -13.85 -8.20
C CYS A 134 -13.86 -12.91 -7.08
N SER A 135 -13.20 -11.76 -6.89
CA SER A 135 -13.61 -10.70 -5.98
C SER A 135 -13.42 -9.33 -6.65
N ALA A 136 -14.46 -8.49 -6.63
CA ALA A 136 -14.36 -7.11 -7.11
C ALA A 136 -13.28 -6.37 -6.31
N ARG A 137 -12.17 -6.01 -6.95
CA ARG A 137 -11.15 -5.16 -6.33
C ARG A 137 -11.60 -3.70 -6.47
N PRO A 138 -11.54 -2.90 -5.39
CA PRO A 138 -11.80 -1.47 -5.48
C PRO A 138 -10.84 -0.81 -6.49
N THR A 139 -11.36 0.10 -7.30
CA THR A 139 -10.57 0.88 -8.26
C THR A 139 -9.84 2.05 -7.58
N PHE A 140 -10.32 2.48 -6.43
CA PHE A 140 -9.74 3.58 -5.68
C PHE A 140 -9.62 3.21 -4.19
N THR A 141 -8.39 3.18 -3.69
CA THR A 141 -8.06 2.78 -2.31
C THR A 141 -7.07 3.76 -1.67
N VAL A 142 -6.97 4.96 -2.20
CA VAL A 142 -6.03 5.97 -1.70
C VAL A 142 -6.45 6.43 -0.32
N LEU A 143 -5.53 6.37 0.63
CA LEU A 143 -5.70 6.87 1.99
C LEU A 143 -4.99 8.21 2.15
N ASP A 144 -5.61 9.13 2.89
CA ASP A 144 -4.97 10.35 3.37
C ASP A 144 -4.46 10.10 4.80
N ASN A 145 -3.23 10.47 5.08
CA ASN A 145 -2.61 10.40 6.41
C ASN A 145 -3.02 11.63 7.25
N PHE A 146 -4.31 11.93 7.33
CA PHE A 146 -4.81 13.18 7.89
C PHE A 146 -4.42 13.36 9.36
N LEU A 147 -4.62 12.34 10.21
CA LEU A 147 -4.28 12.41 11.62
C LEU A 147 -2.77 12.53 11.85
N ILE A 148 -1.94 11.88 11.05
CA ILE A 148 -0.48 12.03 11.11
C ILE A 148 -0.09 13.50 10.93
N GLN A 149 -0.68 14.17 9.94
CA GLN A 149 -0.39 15.58 9.63
C GLN A 149 -0.89 16.51 10.73
N VAL A 150 -2.14 16.33 11.20
CA VAL A 150 -2.76 17.20 12.23
C VAL A 150 -2.04 17.10 13.57
N LEU A 151 -1.59 15.91 13.96
CA LEU A 151 -0.90 15.67 15.22
C LEU A 151 0.62 15.92 15.14
N GLY A 152 1.14 16.25 13.94
CA GLY A 152 2.58 16.47 13.73
C GLY A 152 3.42 15.24 14.04
N LEU A 153 2.88 14.04 13.79
CA LEU A 153 3.59 12.79 13.97
C LEU A 153 4.66 12.59 12.90
N HIS A 154 5.44 11.51 13.03
CA HIS A 154 6.50 11.16 12.08
C HIS A 154 5.98 11.06 10.64
N GLU A 155 6.52 11.87 9.73
CA GLU A 155 6.10 11.89 8.34
C GLU A 155 6.54 10.63 7.59
N MET A 156 5.64 10.11 6.77
CA MET A 156 5.93 8.98 5.89
C MET A 156 6.68 9.47 4.63
N PRO A 157 7.70 8.72 4.16
CA PRO A 157 8.40 9.04 2.92
C PRO A 157 7.45 8.98 1.70
N THR A 158 7.89 9.52 0.56
CA THR A 158 7.16 9.29 -0.69
C THR A 158 7.24 7.80 -1.08
N TRP A 159 6.23 7.30 -1.81
CA TRP A 159 6.27 5.92 -2.28
C TRP A 159 7.44 5.66 -3.24
N ILE A 160 7.89 6.69 -3.97
CA ILE A 160 9.05 6.61 -4.87
C ILE A 160 10.34 6.41 -4.08
N ASP A 161 10.59 7.26 -3.07
CA ASP A 161 11.79 7.16 -2.23
C ASP A 161 11.83 5.82 -1.47
N ALA A 162 10.67 5.41 -0.94
CA ALA A 162 10.54 4.13 -0.24
C ALA A 162 10.78 2.92 -1.17
N LEU A 163 10.34 3.00 -2.43
CA LEU A 163 10.60 1.98 -3.44
C LEU A 163 12.07 1.97 -3.83
N GLU A 164 12.70 3.14 -4.05
CA GLU A 164 14.12 3.24 -4.35
C GLU A 164 14.99 2.63 -3.25
N GLU A 165 14.67 2.93 -1.99
CA GLU A 165 15.38 2.36 -0.84
C GLU A 165 15.24 0.83 -0.82
N TYR A 166 14.01 0.31 -0.98
CA TYR A 166 13.75 -1.12 -1.05
C TYR A 166 14.54 -1.79 -2.16
N MET A 167 14.53 -1.21 -3.36
CA MET A 167 15.27 -1.77 -4.52
C MET A 167 16.79 -1.77 -4.30
N LYS A 168 17.36 -0.73 -3.68
CA LYS A 168 18.79 -0.68 -3.33
C LYS A 168 19.19 -1.76 -2.31
N GLN A 169 18.31 -2.11 -1.38
CA GLN A 169 18.57 -3.09 -0.34
C GLN A 169 18.37 -4.53 -0.82
N GLU A 170 17.29 -4.81 -1.54
CA GLU A 170 16.81 -6.16 -1.85
C GLU A 170 17.12 -6.61 -3.28
N TYR A 171 17.18 -5.69 -4.24
CA TYR A 171 17.44 -5.99 -5.65
C TYR A 171 18.89 -5.67 -6.02
N LYS A 172 19.83 -6.33 -5.30
CA LYS A 172 21.26 -6.26 -5.62
C LYS A 172 21.56 -7.26 -6.74
N ARG A 173 21.69 -6.78 -7.96
CA ARG A 173 22.27 -7.49 -9.10
C ARG A 173 23.40 -6.69 -9.70
#